data_5a82d25470c6512971d64bc4e6958fdb
#
_entry.id   5a82d25470c6512971d64bc4e6958fdb
#
_cell.length_a   1.000
_cell.length_b   1.000
_cell.length_c   1.000
_cell.angle_alpha   90.00
_cell.angle_beta   90.00
_cell.angle_gamma   90.00
#
_symmetry.space_group_name_H-M   'P 1'
#
loop_
_entity.id
_entity.type
_entity.pdbx_description
1 polymer ?
#
loop_
_entity_poly.entity_id
_entity_poly.type
_entity_poly.pdbx_seq_one_letter_code
_entity_poly.pdbx_strand_id
1 'polypeptide(L)'
;MRISLVGSYNLADGYLGAAKALRKKGVEVNFVPAHFYFSEYPSDHVDKIIDDVKKQDPDIVLWWRSETLNEAQLKNIKNKINKPFILYSWDDPNQFDDKHNNIKDKVKYFDTCFTCCEGSIETYLELGAKKAIYCLPGFDPEVHYQEYDEKYVCDISLVCTNLYHGNSITNHHHISRKVLLELLINNFPNLDIRIYGSESIKNIFPNNYAGWINFNESRKVFYNSKININTHIRPDGYKYLNERTFQIMGSEGCLLVDHVNGIEKILGHEYDCFYMDLSSVDAFLNQVSNILIDEDKRERVRRQAELTASKYYKWKNWADKILENVTE
;
A
#
# COMPACT_ATOMS: atom_id res chain seq x y z
N MET A 1 -25.12 -2.70 -10.73
CA MET A 1 -23.81 -2.86 -11.38
C MET A 1 -23.09 -4.07 -10.82
N ARG A 2 -22.52 -4.90 -11.66
CA ARG A 2 -21.70 -6.07 -11.32
C ARG A 2 -20.24 -5.83 -11.70
N ILE A 3 -19.32 -6.14 -10.82
CA ILE A 3 -17.88 -6.03 -11.04
C ILE A 3 -17.23 -7.41 -10.82
N SER A 4 -16.48 -7.87 -11.82
CA SER A 4 -15.51 -8.96 -11.62
C SER A 4 -14.20 -8.34 -11.14
N LEU A 5 -13.83 -8.63 -9.91
CA LEU A 5 -12.58 -8.17 -9.30
C LEU A 5 -11.51 -9.24 -9.47
N VAL A 6 -10.59 -8.97 -10.40
CA VAL A 6 -9.53 -9.91 -10.81
C VAL A 6 -8.23 -9.58 -10.10
N GLY A 7 -7.63 -10.52 -9.41
CA GLY A 7 -6.35 -10.28 -8.76
C GLY A 7 -5.96 -11.32 -7.73
N SER A 8 -5.18 -10.89 -6.75
CA SER A 8 -4.77 -11.71 -5.62
C SER A 8 -5.93 -11.84 -4.64
N TYR A 9 -6.20 -13.06 -4.20
CA TYR A 9 -7.08 -13.32 -3.07
C TYR A 9 -6.22 -13.45 -1.81
N ASN A 10 -5.65 -12.34 -1.38
CA ASN A 10 -4.79 -12.30 -0.21
C ASN A 10 -5.37 -11.36 0.86
N LEU A 11 -5.52 -11.88 2.08
CA LEU A 11 -5.97 -11.09 3.23
C LEU A 11 -4.99 -9.96 3.62
N ALA A 12 -3.75 -10.06 3.17
CA ALA A 12 -2.73 -9.02 3.39
C ALA A 12 -2.84 -7.81 2.44
N ASP A 13 -3.69 -7.91 1.42
CA ASP A 13 -3.95 -6.81 0.48
C ASP A 13 -5.26 -6.13 0.85
N GLY A 14 -5.39 -4.83 0.67
CA GLY A 14 -6.63 -4.07 0.83
C GLY A 14 -7.80 -4.50 -0.06
N TYR A 15 -7.58 -5.52 -0.86
CA TYR A 15 -8.48 -6.17 -1.80
C TYR A 15 -9.85 -6.50 -1.21
N LEU A 16 -9.88 -7.11 -0.02
CA LEU A 16 -11.15 -7.43 0.65
C LEU A 16 -11.85 -6.18 1.19
N GLY A 17 -11.08 -5.23 1.72
CA GLY A 17 -11.61 -3.94 2.20
C GLY A 17 -12.23 -3.13 1.07
N ALA A 18 -11.56 -3.07 -0.07
CA ALA A 18 -12.05 -2.42 -1.29
C ALA A 18 -13.33 -3.09 -1.81
N ALA A 19 -13.37 -4.43 -1.91
CA ALA A 19 -14.56 -5.18 -2.33
C ALA A 19 -15.73 -4.95 -1.38
N LYS A 20 -15.50 -4.95 -0.06
CA LYS A 20 -16.50 -4.66 0.96
C LYS A 20 -17.06 -3.24 0.81
N ALA A 21 -16.19 -2.27 0.53
CA ALA A 21 -16.61 -0.89 0.31
C ALA A 21 -17.50 -0.74 -0.93
N LEU A 22 -17.16 -1.39 -2.04
CA LEU A 22 -18.01 -1.44 -3.24
C LEU A 22 -19.36 -2.09 -2.95
N ARG A 23 -19.38 -3.22 -2.23
CA ARG A 23 -20.64 -3.91 -1.85
C ARG A 23 -21.53 -3.03 -0.97
N LYS A 24 -20.96 -2.26 -0.04
CA LYS A 24 -21.71 -1.28 0.77
C LYS A 24 -22.33 -0.15 -0.06
N LYS A 25 -21.88 0.04 -1.31
CA LYS A 25 -22.46 0.97 -2.29
C LYS A 25 -23.48 0.31 -3.23
N GLY A 26 -23.88 -0.92 -2.95
CA GLY A 26 -24.86 -1.65 -3.77
C GLY A 26 -24.27 -2.27 -5.04
N VAL A 27 -22.95 -2.38 -5.14
CA VAL A 27 -22.28 -3.06 -6.24
C VAL A 27 -22.16 -4.55 -5.92
N GLU A 28 -22.57 -5.40 -6.84
CA GLU A 28 -22.28 -6.82 -6.79
C GLU A 28 -20.81 -7.06 -7.20
N VAL A 29 -20.00 -7.55 -6.27
CA VAL A 29 -18.57 -7.81 -6.51
C VAL A 29 -18.29 -9.31 -6.44
N ASN A 30 -17.86 -9.87 -7.54
CA ASN A 30 -17.46 -11.25 -7.68
C ASN A 30 -15.95 -11.36 -7.88
N PHE A 31 -15.30 -12.28 -7.17
CA PHE A 31 -13.85 -12.45 -7.25
C PHE A 31 -13.43 -13.40 -8.36
N VAL A 32 -12.31 -13.08 -9.02
CA VAL A 32 -11.56 -13.95 -9.93
C VAL A 32 -10.14 -14.07 -9.39
N PRO A 33 -9.76 -15.18 -8.75
CA PRO A 33 -8.50 -15.34 -8.04
C PRO A 33 -7.34 -15.63 -9.01
N ALA A 34 -6.94 -14.65 -9.81
CA ALA A 34 -5.94 -14.81 -10.88
C ALA A 34 -4.59 -15.32 -10.38
N HIS A 35 -4.15 -14.90 -9.19
CA HIS A 35 -2.90 -15.38 -8.59
C HIS A 35 -2.98 -16.87 -8.21
N PHE A 36 -4.12 -17.29 -7.65
CA PHE A 36 -4.35 -18.70 -7.36
C PHE A 36 -4.32 -19.53 -8.64
N TYR A 37 -5.00 -19.07 -9.71
CA TYR A 37 -4.98 -19.77 -10.99
C TYR A 37 -3.59 -19.85 -11.59
N PHE A 38 -2.81 -18.77 -11.52
CA PHE A 38 -1.43 -18.75 -11.98
C PHE A 38 -0.54 -19.75 -11.23
N SER A 39 -0.72 -19.88 -9.92
CA SER A 39 0.05 -20.81 -9.08
C SER A 39 -0.36 -22.28 -9.30
N GLU A 40 -1.66 -22.56 -9.27
CA GLU A 40 -2.17 -23.93 -9.27
C GLU A 40 -2.43 -24.52 -10.66
N TYR A 41 -2.65 -23.65 -11.66
CA TYR A 41 -3.01 -24.03 -13.04
C TYR A 41 -2.21 -23.25 -14.06
N PRO A 42 -0.87 -23.32 -14.06
CA PRO A 42 -0.02 -22.44 -14.89
C PRO A 42 -0.26 -22.56 -16.39
N SER A 43 -0.71 -23.72 -16.90
CA SER A 43 -1.08 -23.90 -18.31
C SER A 43 -2.43 -23.29 -18.67
N ASP A 44 -3.39 -23.27 -17.75
CA ASP A 44 -4.81 -23.02 -18.02
C ASP A 44 -5.33 -21.75 -17.31
N HIS A 45 -4.46 -21.04 -16.57
CA HIS A 45 -4.87 -19.89 -15.74
C HIS A 45 -5.60 -18.80 -16.54
N VAL A 46 -5.20 -18.57 -17.78
CA VAL A 46 -5.83 -17.58 -18.66
C VAL A 46 -7.26 -17.98 -19.01
N ASP A 47 -7.48 -19.25 -19.37
CA ASP A 47 -8.82 -19.75 -19.73
C ASP A 47 -9.73 -19.78 -18.48
N LYS A 48 -9.19 -20.15 -17.32
CA LYS A 48 -9.96 -20.07 -16.05
C LYS A 48 -10.41 -18.65 -15.72
N ILE A 49 -9.55 -17.65 -15.92
CA ILE A 49 -9.92 -16.23 -15.74
C ILE A 49 -11.06 -15.86 -16.72
N ILE A 50 -10.93 -16.25 -18.00
CA ILE A 50 -11.95 -15.98 -19.03
C ILE A 50 -13.28 -16.61 -18.67
N ASP A 51 -13.27 -17.88 -18.28
CA ASP A 51 -14.48 -18.65 -17.96
C ASP A 51 -15.21 -18.08 -16.75
N ASP A 52 -14.46 -17.72 -15.69
CA ASP A 52 -15.05 -17.10 -14.51
C ASP A 52 -15.65 -15.73 -14.81
N VAL A 53 -14.94 -14.87 -15.54
CA VAL A 53 -15.47 -13.56 -15.90
C VAL A 53 -16.71 -13.70 -16.78
N LYS A 54 -16.71 -14.61 -17.77
CA LYS A 54 -17.89 -14.87 -18.63
C LYS A 54 -19.08 -15.39 -17.83
N LYS A 55 -18.83 -16.30 -16.89
CA LYS A 55 -19.87 -16.86 -16.01
C LYS A 55 -20.50 -15.81 -15.10
N GLN A 56 -19.68 -14.85 -14.65
CA GLN A 56 -20.14 -13.75 -13.79
C GLN A 56 -20.91 -12.68 -14.58
N ASP A 57 -20.71 -12.57 -15.89
CA ASP A 57 -21.26 -11.55 -16.79
C ASP A 57 -21.24 -10.15 -16.17
N PRO A 58 -20.07 -9.58 -15.85
CA PRO A 58 -19.96 -8.29 -15.18
C PRO A 58 -20.26 -7.13 -16.12
N ASP A 59 -20.60 -5.98 -15.54
CA ASP A 59 -20.61 -4.72 -16.27
C ASP A 59 -19.19 -4.20 -16.50
N ILE A 60 -18.28 -4.48 -15.53
CA ILE A 60 -16.89 -4.01 -15.51
C ILE A 60 -15.97 -5.12 -15.00
N VAL A 61 -14.76 -5.23 -15.57
CA VAL A 61 -13.67 -6.07 -15.05
C VAL A 61 -12.64 -5.17 -14.39
N LEU A 62 -12.58 -5.19 -13.06
CA LEU A 62 -11.61 -4.43 -12.27
C LEU A 62 -10.41 -5.29 -11.94
N TRP A 63 -9.26 -4.93 -12.48
CA TRP A 63 -7.99 -5.58 -12.26
C TRP A 63 -7.28 -4.96 -11.05
N TRP A 64 -7.09 -5.78 -10.05
CA TRP A 64 -6.27 -5.43 -8.90
C TRP A 64 -4.86 -5.90 -9.15
N ARG A 65 -4.07 -5.05 -9.82
CA ARG A 65 -2.79 -5.41 -10.44
C ARG A 65 -2.98 -6.34 -11.66
N SER A 66 -1.90 -6.70 -12.33
CA SER A 66 -1.93 -7.61 -13.48
C SER A 66 -0.59 -8.33 -13.69
N GLU A 67 0.20 -8.47 -12.66
CA GLU A 67 1.57 -9.01 -12.68
C GLU A 67 1.65 -10.47 -13.11
N THR A 68 0.61 -11.26 -12.90
CA THR A 68 0.56 -12.69 -13.26
C THR A 68 0.37 -12.94 -14.76
N LEU A 69 0.13 -11.89 -15.55
CA LEU A 69 -0.13 -12.00 -16.97
C LEU A 69 0.93 -11.26 -17.79
N ASN A 70 1.35 -11.85 -18.89
CA ASN A 70 2.08 -11.12 -19.92
C ASN A 70 1.10 -10.37 -20.87
N GLU A 71 1.65 -9.55 -21.76
CA GLU A 71 0.88 -8.76 -22.70
C GLU A 71 -0.04 -9.62 -23.59
N ALA A 72 0.48 -10.70 -24.19
CA ALA A 72 -0.27 -11.57 -25.08
C ALA A 72 -1.46 -12.24 -24.38
N GLN A 73 -1.28 -12.64 -23.12
CA GLN A 73 -2.32 -13.22 -22.29
C GLN A 73 -3.43 -12.21 -21.98
N LEU A 74 -3.08 -10.99 -21.56
CA LEU A 74 -4.07 -9.94 -21.29
C LEU A 74 -4.82 -9.55 -22.55
N LYS A 75 -4.13 -9.43 -23.70
CA LYS A 75 -4.75 -9.19 -25.00
C LYS A 75 -5.75 -10.29 -25.37
N ASN A 76 -5.40 -11.57 -25.16
CA ASN A 76 -6.31 -12.70 -25.38
C ASN A 76 -7.57 -12.58 -24.52
N ILE A 77 -7.41 -12.29 -23.23
CA ILE A 77 -8.53 -12.09 -22.31
C ILE A 77 -9.41 -10.92 -22.78
N LYS A 78 -8.83 -9.77 -23.09
CA LYS A 78 -9.56 -8.59 -23.58
C LYS A 78 -10.35 -8.87 -24.85
N ASN A 79 -9.80 -9.65 -25.78
CA ASN A 79 -10.47 -10.03 -27.04
C ASN A 79 -11.66 -10.99 -26.80
N LYS A 80 -11.58 -11.84 -25.79
CA LYS A 80 -12.65 -12.82 -25.46
C LYS A 80 -13.73 -12.24 -24.53
N ILE A 81 -13.43 -11.11 -23.86
CA ILE A 81 -14.31 -10.43 -22.90
C ILE A 81 -14.56 -9.02 -23.40
N ASN A 82 -15.75 -8.80 -23.98
CA ASN A 82 -16.16 -7.48 -24.48
C ASN A 82 -16.77 -6.62 -23.37
N LYS A 83 -15.97 -6.26 -22.39
CA LYS A 83 -16.36 -5.42 -21.23
C LYS A 83 -15.28 -4.37 -20.99
N PRO A 84 -15.60 -3.24 -20.32
CA PRO A 84 -14.60 -2.29 -19.86
C PRO A 84 -13.60 -2.94 -18.90
N PHE A 85 -12.31 -2.71 -19.12
CA PHE A 85 -11.21 -3.12 -18.24
C PHE A 85 -10.69 -1.93 -17.48
N ILE A 86 -10.73 -2.01 -16.18
CA ILE A 86 -10.23 -1.00 -15.27
C ILE A 86 -9.04 -1.57 -14.52
N LEU A 87 -7.96 -0.81 -14.44
CA LEU A 87 -6.79 -1.16 -13.62
C LEU A 87 -6.78 -0.32 -12.35
N TYR A 88 -6.60 -0.95 -11.21
CA TYR A 88 -6.12 -0.28 -10.02
C TYR A 88 -4.70 -0.76 -9.68
N SER A 89 -3.74 0.14 -9.77
CA SER A 89 -2.35 -0.13 -9.45
C SER A 89 -1.88 0.82 -8.36
N TRP A 90 -1.40 0.25 -7.28
CA TRP A 90 -0.68 1.00 -6.23
C TRP A 90 0.84 1.01 -6.43
N ASP A 91 1.28 0.42 -7.51
CA ASP A 91 2.67 0.42 -7.92
C ASP A 91 2.88 1.42 -9.07
N ASP A 92 3.96 2.18 -9.01
CA ASP A 92 4.32 3.12 -10.07
C ASP A 92 4.83 2.36 -11.30
N PRO A 93 4.33 2.62 -12.53
CA PRO A 93 4.81 1.96 -13.74
C PRO A 93 6.31 2.19 -14.02
N ASN A 94 6.91 3.21 -13.43
CA ASN A 94 8.34 3.51 -13.53
C ASN A 94 9.20 2.82 -12.45
N GLN A 95 8.57 2.13 -11.51
CA GLN A 95 9.23 1.54 -10.35
C GLN A 95 9.92 0.22 -10.67
N PHE A 96 9.43 -0.52 -11.65
CA PHE A 96 9.80 -1.90 -11.85
C PHE A 96 10.80 -2.05 -13.00
N ASP A 97 11.89 -2.75 -12.70
CA ASP A 97 12.66 -3.41 -13.72
C ASP A 97 11.79 -4.50 -14.37
N ASP A 98 12.08 -4.84 -15.61
CA ASP A 98 11.27 -5.68 -16.50
C ASP A 98 10.94 -7.09 -15.98
N LYS A 99 11.47 -7.48 -14.82
CA LYS A 99 11.34 -8.85 -14.29
C LYS A 99 10.07 -9.09 -13.48
N HIS A 100 9.47 -8.05 -12.86
CA HIS A 100 8.43 -8.24 -11.87
C HIS A 100 7.08 -7.62 -12.22
N ASN A 101 7.01 -6.68 -13.16
CA ASN A 101 5.74 -6.05 -13.49
C ASN A 101 5.71 -5.35 -14.85
N ASN A 102 5.49 -6.10 -15.91
CA ASN A 102 5.30 -5.58 -17.27
C ASN A 102 3.98 -4.80 -17.41
N ILE A 103 3.70 -3.89 -16.46
CA ILE A 103 2.48 -3.08 -16.56
C ILE A 103 2.53 -2.19 -17.80
N LYS A 104 3.72 -1.69 -18.17
CA LYS A 104 3.91 -0.78 -19.31
C LYS A 104 3.31 -1.33 -20.61
N ASP A 105 3.60 -2.58 -20.95
CA ASP A 105 3.11 -3.22 -22.17
C ASP A 105 1.61 -3.51 -22.13
N LYS A 106 1.01 -3.50 -20.95
CA LYS A 106 -0.39 -3.88 -20.71
C LYS A 106 -1.34 -2.70 -20.57
N VAL A 107 -0.83 -1.51 -20.25
CA VAL A 107 -1.64 -0.30 -19.99
C VAL A 107 -2.65 -0.01 -21.07
N LYS A 108 -2.27 -0.12 -22.34
CA LYS A 108 -3.12 0.11 -23.52
C LYS A 108 -4.39 -0.76 -23.62
N TYR A 109 -4.47 -1.84 -22.84
CA TYR A 109 -5.65 -2.71 -22.80
C TYR A 109 -6.68 -2.30 -21.74
N PHE A 110 -6.34 -1.35 -20.89
CA PHE A 110 -7.25 -0.82 -19.88
C PHE A 110 -7.94 0.46 -20.36
N ASP A 111 -9.23 0.55 -20.11
CA ASP A 111 -10.02 1.73 -20.48
C ASP A 111 -9.77 2.86 -19.47
N THR A 112 -9.59 2.52 -18.18
CA THR A 112 -9.22 3.47 -17.12
C THR A 112 -8.16 2.84 -16.21
N CYS A 113 -7.12 3.61 -15.92
CA CYS A 113 -6.09 3.25 -14.94
C CYS A 113 -6.18 4.15 -13.72
N PHE A 114 -6.30 3.55 -12.53
CA PHE A 114 -6.18 4.26 -11.26
C PHE A 114 -4.80 3.99 -10.67
N THR A 115 -4.14 5.03 -10.20
CA THR A 115 -2.79 4.96 -9.62
C THR A 115 -2.73 5.71 -8.29
N CYS A 116 -1.96 5.19 -7.33
CA CYS A 116 -1.67 5.87 -6.07
C CYS A 116 -0.50 6.87 -6.16
N CYS A 117 0.06 7.08 -7.35
CA CYS A 117 1.11 8.06 -7.63
C CYS A 117 0.58 9.09 -8.64
N GLU A 118 0.33 10.32 -8.20
CA GLU A 118 -0.16 11.38 -9.10
C GLU A 118 0.84 11.68 -10.22
N GLY A 119 2.14 11.61 -9.89
CA GLY A 119 3.21 11.83 -10.87
C GLY A 119 3.29 10.78 -11.98
N SER A 120 2.56 9.67 -11.87
CA SER A 120 2.54 8.61 -12.90
C SER A 120 1.38 8.75 -13.89
N ILE A 121 0.48 9.72 -13.72
CA ILE A 121 -0.69 9.89 -14.59
C ILE A 121 -0.27 10.04 -16.05
N GLU A 122 0.66 10.96 -16.33
CA GLU A 122 1.18 11.22 -17.67
C GLU A 122 1.78 9.95 -18.30
N THR A 123 2.57 9.20 -17.54
CA THR A 123 3.14 7.92 -17.99
C THR A 123 2.05 6.92 -18.37
N TYR A 124 0.96 6.80 -17.62
CA TYR A 124 -0.14 5.91 -18.00
C TYR A 124 -0.81 6.34 -19.30
N LEU A 125 -1.00 7.64 -19.52
CA LEU A 125 -1.57 8.18 -20.75
C LEU A 125 -0.64 7.94 -21.97
N GLU A 126 0.66 8.19 -21.80
CA GLU A 126 1.69 7.91 -22.83
C GLU A 126 1.77 6.42 -23.19
N LEU A 127 1.56 5.54 -22.22
CA LEU A 127 1.50 4.10 -22.41
C LEU A 127 0.19 3.60 -23.04
N GLY A 128 -0.74 4.50 -23.35
CA GLY A 128 -1.97 4.22 -24.08
C GLY A 128 -3.22 3.99 -23.23
N ALA A 129 -3.22 4.32 -21.93
CA ALA A 129 -4.46 4.38 -21.18
C ALA A 129 -5.38 5.48 -21.75
N LYS A 130 -6.67 5.20 -21.90
CA LYS A 130 -7.62 6.24 -22.33
C LYS A 130 -7.87 7.28 -21.25
N LYS A 131 -7.81 6.87 -19.98
CA LYS A 131 -8.01 7.70 -18.78
C LYS A 131 -7.07 7.21 -17.68
N ALA A 132 -6.39 8.13 -17.01
CA ALA A 132 -5.58 7.84 -15.84
C ALA A 132 -5.97 8.75 -14.69
N ILE A 133 -6.14 8.19 -13.49
CA ILE A 133 -6.75 8.89 -12.35
C ILE A 133 -5.93 8.60 -11.09
N TYR A 134 -5.57 9.66 -10.39
CA TYR A 134 -4.98 9.55 -9.07
C TYR A 134 -6.00 9.07 -8.04
N CYS A 135 -5.70 7.96 -7.38
CA CYS A 135 -6.58 7.37 -6.37
C CYS A 135 -5.74 6.65 -5.30
N LEU A 136 -5.63 7.25 -4.14
CA LEU A 136 -4.92 6.68 -3.01
C LEU A 136 -5.61 5.41 -2.49
N PRO A 137 -4.85 4.45 -1.93
CA PRO A 137 -5.43 3.31 -1.22
C PRO A 137 -6.15 3.78 0.04
N GLY A 138 -6.99 2.93 0.57
CA GLY A 138 -7.70 3.17 1.82
C GLY A 138 -7.28 2.19 2.91
N PHE A 139 -7.91 2.35 4.08
CA PHE A 139 -7.88 1.36 5.14
C PHE A 139 -9.30 0.88 5.48
N ASP A 140 -9.42 -0.32 6.06
CA ASP A 140 -10.69 -0.84 6.56
C ASP A 140 -10.81 -0.54 8.06
N PRO A 141 -11.76 0.31 8.50
CA PRO A 141 -11.93 0.65 9.91
C PRO A 141 -12.45 -0.52 10.77
N GLU A 142 -12.90 -1.60 10.16
CA GLU A 142 -13.26 -2.84 10.87
C GLU A 142 -12.03 -3.74 11.11
N VAL A 143 -10.90 -3.43 10.47
CA VAL A 143 -9.62 -4.14 10.62
C VAL A 143 -8.59 -3.26 11.35
N HIS A 144 -8.50 -1.98 10.99
CA HIS A 144 -7.54 -1.02 11.53
C HIS A 144 -8.27 -0.03 12.43
N TYR A 145 -8.20 -0.28 13.71
CA TYR A 145 -8.79 0.51 14.81
C TYR A 145 -7.88 0.41 16.05
N GLN A 146 -8.17 1.20 17.04
CA GLN A 146 -7.44 1.22 18.31
C GLN A 146 -7.65 -0.09 19.07
N GLU A 147 -6.57 -0.79 19.39
CA GLU A 147 -6.60 -1.99 20.21
C GLU A 147 -5.35 -2.08 21.09
N TYR A 148 -5.52 -1.87 22.40
CA TYR A 148 -4.43 -2.07 23.35
C TYR A 148 -4.15 -3.56 23.55
N ASP A 149 -2.88 -3.92 23.45
CA ASP A 149 -2.39 -5.26 23.76
C ASP A 149 -0.93 -5.13 24.23
N GLU A 150 -0.70 -5.39 25.53
CA GLU A 150 0.60 -5.25 26.18
C GLU A 150 1.74 -5.99 25.47
N LYS A 151 1.42 -7.11 24.83
CA LYS A 151 2.38 -7.89 24.03
C LYS A 151 3.05 -7.07 22.94
N TYR A 152 2.37 -6.08 22.39
CA TYR A 152 2.84 -5.27 21.27
C TYR A 152 3.38 -3.90 21.68
N VAL A 153 3.39 -3.58 22.97
CA VAL A 153 3.98 -2.33 23.47
C VAL A 153 5.47 -2.32 23.18
N CYS A 154 5.95 -1.31 22.46
CA CYS A 154 7.36 -1.09 22.15
C CYS A 154 7.65 0.38 21.85
N ASP A 155 8.94 0.75 21.77
CA ASP A 155 9.31 2.12 21.48
C ASP A 155 9.18 2.41 19.98
N ILE A 156 9.70 1.55 19.13
CA ILE A 156 9.68 1.74 17.67
C ILE A 156 9.29 0.43 16.98
N SER A 157 8.38 0.51 16.03
CA SER A 157 8.05 -0.63 15.18
C SER A 157 8.22 -0.35 13.69
N LEU A 158 8.55 -1.39 12.94
CA LEU A 158 8.47 -1.45 11.49
C LEU A 158 7.74 -2.72 11.08
N VAL A 159 6.63 -2.57 10.35
CA VAL A 159 5.94 -3.70 9.72
C VAL A 159 6.22 -3.67 8.22
N CYS A 160 6.89 -4.69 7.67
CA CYS A 160 7.22 -4.74 6.25
C CYS A 160 7.38 -6.18 5.76
N THR A 161 7.13 -6.45 4.48
CA THR A 161 7.35 -7.78 3.92
C THR A 161 8.84 -8.12 3.88
N ASN A 162 9.67 -7.16 3.46
CA ASN A 162 11.13 -7.31 3.40
C ASN A 162 11.84 -5.96 3.58
N LEU A 163 13.16 -6.01 3.75
CA LEU A 163 14.02 -4.82 3.92
C LEU A 163 14.54 -4.25 2.60
N TYR A 164 14.40 -4.99 1.52
CA TYR A 164 14.93 -4.64 0.23
C TYR A 164 13.78 -4.26 -0.70
N HIS A 165 13.61 -2.97 -0.90
CA HIS A 165 12.83 -2.45 -1.99
C HIS A 165 13.75 -1.62 -2.88
N GLY A 166 13.92 -2.08 -4.12
CA GLY A 166 14.77 -1.42 -5.09
C GLY A 166 16.24 -1.34 -4.67
N ASN A 167 17.04 -0.71 -5.44
CA ASN A 167 18.40 -0.36 -5.07
C ASN A 167 18.37 0.57 -3.87
N SER A 168 19.10 0.23 -2.84
CA SER A 168 19.18 0.95 -1.57
C SER A 168 19.82 2.32 -1.75
N ILE A 169 19.12 3.22 -2.42
CA ILE A 169 19.56 4.60 -2.59
C ILE A 169 19.28 5.32 -1.29
N THR A 170 20.33 5.64 -0.58
CA THR A 170 20.28 6.55 0.56
C THR A 170 20.74 7.92 0.06
N ASN A 171 19.87 8.89 0.12
CA ASN A 171 20.16 10.30 -0.19
C ASN A 171 19.37 11.21 0.76
N HIS A 172 19.40 12.52 0.55
CA HIS A 172 18.72 13.50 1.43
C HIS A 172 17.19 13.29 1.57
N HIS A 173 16.59 12.47 0.70
CA HIS A 173 15.15 12.22 0.69
C HIS A 173 14.80 10.76 0.88
N HIS A 174 15.78 9.85 0.72
CA HIS A 174 15.56 8.41 0.72
C HIS A 174 16.55 7.70 1.61
N ILE A 175 16.04 6.83 2.44
CA ILE A 175 16.85 5.93 3.24
C ILE A 175 16.33 4.50 3.08
N SER A 176 17.23 3.55 2.81
CA SER A 176 16.81 2.16 2.78
C SER A 176 16.40 1.69 4.18
N ARG A 177 15.40 0.80 4.24
CA ARG A 177 14.91 0.25 5.53
C ARG A 177 16.04 -0.36 6.35
N LYS A 178 16.97 -1.04 5.69
CA LYS A 178 18.12 -1.65 6.36
C LYS A 178 18.99 -0.58 7.03
N VAL A 179 19.42 0.43 6.29
CA VAL A 179 20.26 1.52 6.82
C VAL A 179 19.55 2.29 7.92
N LEU A 180 18.26 2.58 7.74
CA LEU A 180 17.44 3.23 8.76
C LEU A 180 17.41 2.44 10.07
N LEU A 181 17.18 1.14 10.00
CA LEU A 181 17.16 0.27 11.17
C LEU A 181 18.54 0.15 11.81
N GLU A 182 19.62 0.02 11.01
CA GLU A 182 20.99 0.01 11.52
C GLU A 182 21.32 1.28 12.29
N LEU A 183 20.92 2.46 11.78
CA LEU A 183 21.08 3.73 12.47
C LEU A 183 20.34 3.74 13.81
N LEU A 184 19.08 3.33 13.83
CA LEU A 184 18.27 3.33 15.05
C LEU A 184 18.79 2.35 16.08
N ILE A 185 19.08 1.10 15.71
CA ILE A 185 19.53 0.05 16.62
C ILE A 185 20.89 0.41 17.21
N ASN A 186 21.82 0.92 16.41
CA ASN A 186 23.17 1.24 16.87
C ASN A 186 23.21 2.48 17.80
N ASN A 187 22.32 3.46 17.58
CA ASN A 187 22.32 4.70 18.35
C ASN A 187 21.35 4.67 19.54
N PHE A 188 20.38 3.76 19.55
CA PHE A 188 19.42 3.59 20.63
C PHE A 188 19.41 2.15 21.19
N PRO A 189 20.53 1.66 21.76
CA PRO A 189 20.66 0.26 22.19
C PRO A 189 19.71 -0.15 23.31
N ASN A 190 19.11 0.82 24.03
CA ASN A 190 18.21 0.57 25.14
C ASN A 190 16.72 0.66 24.75
N LEU A 191 16.41 1.02 23.50
CA LEU A 191 15.03 1.06 23.03
C LEU A 191 14.54 -0.32 22.58
N ASP A 192 13.27 -0.61 22.85
CA ASP A 192 12.58 -1.77 22.31
C ASP A 192 12.17 -1.49 20.84
N ILE A 193 13.02 -1.89 19.91
CA ILE A 193 12.81 -1.73 18.47
C ILE A 193 12.39 -3.07 17.89
N ARG A 194 11.18 -3.17 17.36
CA ARG A 194 10.62 -4.43 16.83
C ARG A 194 10.35 -4.36 15.33
N ILE A 195 10.79 -5.40 14.62
CA ILE A 195 10.62 -5.54 13.17
C ILE A 195 9.73 -6.75 12.89
N TYR A 196 8.60 -6.49 12.26
CA TYR A 196 7.64 -7.52 11.85
C TYR A 196 7.71 -7.72 10.34
N GLY A 197 7.84 -8.98 9.90
CA GLY A 197 7.91 -9.27 8.46
C GLY A 197 8.37 -10.68 8.14
N SER A 198 8.90 -10.89 6.92
CA SER A 198 9.37 -12.21 6.50
C SER A 198 10.55 -12.71 7.32
N GLU A 199 10.72 -14.03 7.37
CA GLU A 199 11.78 -14.68 8.15
C GLU A 199 13.20 -14.27 7.70
N SER A 200 13.37 -13.83 6.46
CA SER A 200 14.64 -13.30 5.96
C SER A 200 15.16 -12.10 6.76
N ILE A 201 14.29 -11.36 7.42
CA ILE A 201 14.65 -10.22 8.28
C ILE A 201 15.41 -10.70 9.52
N LYS A 202 15.07 -11.88 10.06
CA LYS A 202 15.74 -12.48 11.21
C LYS A 202 17.24 -12.71 10.98
N ASN A 203 17.63 -13.01 9.73
CA ASN A 203 19.05 -13.22 9.40
C ASN A 203 19.86 -11.93 9.49
N ILE A 204 19.23 -10.77 9.44
CA ILE A 204 19.89 -9.46 9.44
C ILE A 204 19.77 -8.80 10.82
N PHE A 205 18.60 -8.89 11.45
CA PHE A 205 18.28 -8.28 12.74
C PHE A 205 17.69 -9.33 13.72
N PRO A 206 18.47 -10.34 14.13
CA PRO A 206 17.96 -11.46 14.93
C PRO A 206 17.36 -11.04 16.27
N ASN A 207 17.92 -10.00 16.91
CA ASN A 207 17.48 -9.52 18.22
C ASN A 207 16.25 -8.58 18.16
N ASN A 208 15.96 -8.01 16.99
CA ASN A 208 14.87 -7.07 16.79
C ASN A 208 13.71 -7.69 15.99
N TYR A 209 13.92 -8.89 15.43
CA TYR A 209 12.89 -9.58 14.67
C TYR A 209 11.79 -10.11 15.59
N ALA A 210 10.59 -9.56 15.47
CA ALA A 210 9.43 -9.91 16.27
C ALA A 210 8.48 -10.93 15.59
N GLY A 211 8.86 -11.43 14.42
CA GLY A 211 8.09 -12.44 13.67
C GLY A 211 7.20 -11.84 12.59
N TRP A 212 6.38 -12.71 12.00
CA TRP A 212 5.33 -12.30 11.08
C TRP A 212 4.12 -11.77 11.86
N ILE A 213 3.51 -10.72 11.39
CA ILE A 213 2.23 -10.23 11.89
C ILE A 213 1.15 -10.37 10.80
N ASN A 214 0.01 -10.94 11.16
CA ASN A 214 -1.12 -11.01 10.24
C ASN A 214 -1.70 -9.62 9.97
N PHE A 215 -2.19 -9.41 8.77
CA PHE A 215 -2.81 -8.17 8.35
C PHE A 215 -3.87 -7.67 9.36
N ASN A 216 -4.76 -8.58 9.80
CA ASN A 216 -5.83 -8.28 10.75
C ASN A 216 -5.33 -8.02 12.19
N GLU A 217 -4.08 -8.30 12.49
CA GLU A 217 -3.46 -8.09 13.81
C GLU A 217 -2.51 -6.88 13.81
N SER A 218 -2.15 -6.38 12.64
CA SER A 218 -1.18 -5.28 12.49
C SER A 218 -1.58 -4.01 13.23
N ARG A 219 -2.89 -3.77 13.40
CA ARG A 219 -3.42 -2.66 14.21
C ARG A 219 -2.88 -2.66 15.64
N LYS A 220 -2.67 -3.85 16.24
CA LYS A 220 -2.12 -3.96 17.59
C LYS A 220 -0.68 -3.45 17.64
N VAL A 221 0.13 -3.75 16.63
CA VAL A 221 1.48 -3.19 16.51
C VAL A 221 1.39 -1.68 16.34
N PHE A 222 0.55 -1.20 15.42
CA PHE A 222 0.46 0.22 15.11
C PHE A 222 -0.02 1.06 16.29
N TYR A 223 -1.02 0.60 17.02
CA TYR A 223 -1.56 1.32 18.18
C TYR A 223 -0.60 1.33 19.37
N ASN A 224 0.12 0.23 19.63
CA ASN A 224 0.91 0.04 20.85
C ASN A 224 2.39 0.44 20.70
N SER A 225 2.84 0.84 19.53
CA SER A 225 4.18 1.38 19.31
C SER A 225 4.20 2.89 19.54
N LYS A 226 5.22 3.41 20.25
CA LYS A 226 5.39 4.87 20.39
C LYS A 226 5.65 5.53 19.04
N ILE A 227 6.41 4.87 18.15
CA ILE A 227 6.67 5.32 16.78
C ILE A 227 6.50 4.14 15.83
N ASN A 228 5.71 4.34 14.78
CA ASN A 228 5.61 3.42 13.66
C ASN A 228 6.35 3.98 12.45
N ILE A 229 7.39 3.29 12.01
CA ILE A 229 8.14 3.67 10.83
C ILE A 229 7.42 3.16 9.58
N ASN A 230 7.26 4.03 8.60
CA ASN A 230 6.84 3.66 7.26
C ASN A 230 7.75 4.31 6.22
N THR A 231 8.15 3.53 5.21
CA THR A 231 8.94 4.00 4.08
C THR A 231 8.30 3.58 2.78
N HIS A 232 8.48 4.42 1.76
CA HIS A 232 7.97 4.19 0.41
C HIS A 232 9.04 3.62 -0.50
N ILE A 233 8.64 2.86 -1.51
CA ILE A 233 9.54 2.31 -2.53
C ILE A 233 10.02 3.43 -3.46
N ARG A 234 9.15 4.38 -3.75
CA ARG A 234 9.38 5.51 -4.64
C ARG A 234 9.01 6.83 -3.95
N PRO A 235 9.80 7.26 -2.95
CA PRO A 235 9.55 8.56 -2.30
C PRO A 235 9.78 9.75 -3.24
N ASP A 236 10.46 9.56 -4.39
CA ASP A 236 10.55 10.51 -5.49
C ASP A 236 9.26 10.63 -6.33
N GLY A 237 8.37 9.63 -6.27
CA GLY A 237 7.07 9.66 -6.93
C GLY A 237 6.16 10.74 -6.35
N TYR A 238 5.73 11.71 -7.16
CA TYR A 238 4.89 12.81 -6.68
C TYR A 238 3.56 12.31 -6.11
N LYS A 239 3.33 12.59 -4.83
CA LYS A 239 2.18 12.16 -4.05
C LYS A 239 1.95 10.64 -4.03
N TYR A 240 3.02 9.85 -4.03
CA TYR A 240 2.94 8.41 -3.89
C TYR A 240 2.86 8.00 -2.43
N LEU A 241 1.73 7.47 -1.97
CA LEU A 241 1.59 6.93 -0.62
C LEU A 241 1.11 5.48 -0.67
N ASN A 242 1.77 4.62 0.11
CA ASN A 242 1.38 3.22 0.25
C ASN A 242 0.23 3.05 1.25
N GLU A 243 -0.44 1.91 1.20
CA GLU A 243 -1.58 1.57 2.04
C GLU A 243 -1.25 1.60 3.55
N ARG A 244 -0.02 1.22 3.92
CA ARG A 244 0.42 1.17 5.32
C ARG A 244 0.37 2.53 5.99
N THR A 245 0.59 3.62 5.27
CA THR A 245 0.40 4.97 5.77
C THR A 245 -0.97 5.12 6.43
N PHE A 246 -2.01 4.72 5.70
CA PHE A 246 -3.40 4.88 6.17
C PHE A 246 -3.82 3.83 7.18
N GLN A 247 -3.21 2.63 7.15
CA GLN A 247 -3.42 1.59 8.15
C GLN A 247 -2.87 2.03 9.52
N ILE A 248 -1.66 2.60 9.57
CA ILE A 248 -1.07 3.15 10.80
C ILE A 248 -1.95 4.26 11.33
N MET A 249 -2.31 5.24 10.50
CA MET A 249 -3.16 6.35 10.89
C MET A 249 -4.54 5.89 11.37
N GLY A 250 -5.19 4.98 10.63
CA GLY A 250 -6.51 4.43 10.97
C GLY A 250 -6.51 3.60 12.27
N SER A 251 -5.35 3.08 12.67
CA SER A 251 -5.15 2.40 13.95
C SER A 251 -4.75 3.36 15.08
N GLU A 252 -4.79 4.67 14.86
CA GLU A 252 -4.29 5.70 15.77
C GLU A 252 -2.81 5.46 16.15
N GLY A 253 -1.98 5.03 15.19
CA GLY A 253 -0.55 4.87 15.35
C GLY A 253 0.19 6.19 15.12
N CYS A 254 1.26 6.45 15.88
CA CYS A 254 2.17 7.56 15.60
C CYS A 254 3.04 7.22 14.39
N LEU A 255 2.82 7.89 13.29
CA LEU A 255 3.50 7.64 12.01
C LEU A 255 4.74 8.53 11.85
N LEU A 256 5.90 7.90 11.69
CA LEU A 256 7.14 8.52 11.22
C LEU A 256 7.41 7.99 9.80
N VAL A 257 7.33 8.87 8.80
CA VAL A 257 7.33 8.51 7.39
C VAL A 257 8.42 9.25 6.63
N ASP A 258 9.02 8.59 5.62
CA ASP A 258 9.92 9.26 4.69
C ASP A 258 9.20 10.38 3.91
N HIS A 259 9.94 11.43 3.57
CA HIS A 259 9.38 12.56 2.85
C HIS A 259 9.16 12.21 1.37
N VAL A 260 7.94 11.82 1.05
CA VAL A 260 7.50 11.65 -0.35
C VAL A 260 7.25 13.01 -0.98
N ASN A 261 7.69 13.20 -2.20
CA ASN A 261 7.48 14.46 -2.93
C ASN A 261 5.98 14.80 -3.02
N GLY A 262 5.58 15.96 -2.50
CA GLY A 262 4.19 16.43 -2.47
C GLY A 262 3.34 15.87 -1.32
N ILE A 263 3.93 15.14 -0.35
CA ILE A 263 3.21 14.59 0.82
C ILE A 263 2.54 15.69 1.63
N GLU A 264 3.12 16.90 1.69
CA GLU A 264 2.60 18.05 2.42
C GLU A 264 1.24 18.55 1.91
N LYS A 265 0.83 18.11 0.72
CA LYS A 265 -0.51 18.39 0.15
C LYS A 265 -1.55 17.34 0.53
N ILE A 266 -1.13 16.27 1.20
CA ILE A 266 -1.97 15.13 1.58
C ILE A 266 -2.05 15.01 3.09
N LEU A 267 -0.90 15.07 3.77
CA LEU A 267 -0.75 14.93 5.21
C LEU A 267 0.06 16.10 5.77
N GLY A 268 -0.32 16.61 6.94
CA GLY A 268 0.40 17.68 7.63
C GLY A 268 1.54 17.15 8.51
N HIS A 269 2.75 17.71 8.35
CA HIS A 269 3.86 17.46 9.27
C HIS A 269 3.51 17.93 10.68
N GLU A 270 3.81 17.13 11.69
CA GLU A 270 3.46 17.37 13.10
C GLU A 270 1.96 17.59 13.38
N TYR A 271 1.13 17.32 12.36
CA TYR A 271 -0.32 17.38 12.46
C TYR A 271 -0.94 15.97 12.26
N ASP A 272 -0.66 15.34 11.10
CA ASP A 272 -1.13 13.99 10.77
C ASP A 272 -0.03 12.92 10.94
N CYS A 273 1.23 13.32 10.82
CA CYS A 273 2.40 12.43 10.90
C CYS A 273 3.67 13.24 11.13
N PHE A 274 4.77 12.54 11.37
CA PHE A 274 6.11 13.13 11.34
C PHE A 274 6.82 12.74 10.04
N TYR A 275 7.38 13.71 9.31
CA TYR A 275 8.28 13.42 8.19
C TYR A 275 9.68 13.20 8.74
N MET A 276 10.39 12.19 8.24
CA MET A 276 11.77 11.94 8.61
C MET A 276 12.65 13.11 8.19
N ASP A 277 13.39 13.66 9.13
CA ASP A 277 14.44 14.64 8.82
C ASP A 277 15.74 13.90 8.45
N LEU A 278 15.97 13.73 7.17
CA LEU A 278 17.14 13.06 6.62
C LEU A 278 18.25 14.04 6.18
N SER A 279 18.21 15.29 6.64
CA SER A 279 19.24 16.30 6.34
C SER A 279 20.62 15.93 6.89
N SER A 280 20.64 15.21 8.02
CA SER A 280 21.83 14.57 8.58
C SER A 280 21.43 13.40 9.48
N VAL A 281 22.38 12.54 9.81
CA VAL A 281 22.16 11.45 10.80
C VAL A 281 21.76 12.03 12.15
N ASP A 282 22.45 13.06 12.62
CA ASP A 282 22.16 13.71 13.90
C ASP A 282 20.78 14.37 13.92
N ALA A 283 20.35 15.01 12.84
CA ALA A 283 19.02 15.59 12.73
C ALA A 283 17.94 14.52 12.87
N PHE A 284 18.08 13.40 12.16
CA PHE A 284 17.16 12.26 12.26
C PHE A 284 17.13 11.65 13.68
N LEU A 285 18.28 11.38 14.28
CA LEU A 285 18.34 10.79 15.62
C LEU A 285 17.76 11.74 16.68
N ASN A 286 18.04 13.04 16.59
CA ASN A 286 17.46 14.06 17.47
C ASN A 286 15.93 14.14 17.29
N GLN A 287 15.44 14.06 16.05
CA GLN A 287 14.00 14.02 15.78
C GLN A 287 13.35 12.81 16.45
N VAL A 288 13.91 11.61 16.28
CA VAL A 288 13.38 10.38 16.92
C VAL A 288 13.36 10.52 18.44
N SER A 289 14.46 11.03 19.04
CA SER A 289 14.53 11.29 20.48
C SER A 289 13.44 12.24 20.96
N ASN A 290 13.24 13.36 20.24
CA ASN A 290 12.23 14.34 20.57
C ASN A 290 10.81 13.78 20.49
N ILE A 291 10.52 12.99 19.46
CA ILE A 291 9.21 12.31 19.31
C ILE A 291 9.00 11.31 20.47
N LEU A 292 10.02 10.58 20.89
CA LEU A 292 9.91 9.61 21.99
C LEU A 292 9.67 10.29 23.35
N ILE A 293 10.26 11.45 23.59
CA ILE A 293 10.16 12.20 24.86
C ILE A 293 8.84 12.97 24.96
N ASP A 294 8.39 13.59 23.87
CA ASP A 294 7.19 14.45 23.86
C ASP A 294 5.91 13.61 23.66
N GLU A 295 5.42 13.02 24.74
CA GLU A 295 4.20 12.20 24.75
C GLU A 295 2.96 13.00 24.33
N ASP A 296 2.80 14.21 24.83
CA ASP A 296 1.65 15.06 24.51
C ASP A 296 1.56 15.36 23.02
N LYS A 297 2.71 15.62 22.39
CA LYS A 297 2.79 15.84 20.95
C LYS A 297 2.46 14.57 20.16
N ARG A 298 3.01 13.42 20.57
CA ARG A 298 2.69 12.13 19.94
C ARG A 298 1.19 11.85 19.99
N GLU A 299 0.59 11.96 21.17
CA GLU A 299 -0.84 11.66 21.35
C GLU A 299 -1.73 12.61 20.55
N ARG A 300 -1.37 13.90 20.45
CA ARG A 300 -2.08 14.85 19.60
C ARG A 300 -2.01 14.47 18.13
N VAL A 301 -0.81 14.13 17.62
CA VAL A 301 -0.59 13.75 16.22
C VAL A 301 -1.32 12.44 15.90
N ARG A 302 -1.26 11.43 16.77
CA ARG A 302 -1.95 10.14 16.60
C ARG A 302 -3.47 10.32 16.43
N ARG A 303 -4.10 11.08 17.33
CA ARG A 303 -5.55 11.35 17.29
C ARG A 303 -5.93 12.11 16.02
N GLN A 304 -5.14 13.10 15.66
CA GLN A 304 -5.40 13.86 14.44
C GLN A 304 -5.22 13.00 13.18
N ALA A 305 -4.19 12.14 13.15
CA ALA A 305 -3.97 11.18 12.08
C ALA A 305 -5.19 10.26 11.85
N GLU A 306 -5.76 9.71 12.93
CA GLU A 306 -6.96 8.88 12.86
C GLU A 306 -8.15 9.66 12.31
N LEU A 307 -8.39 10.88 12.77
CA LEU A 307 -9.49 11.74 12.28
C LEU A 307 -9.34 12.02 10.78
N THR A 308 -8.13 12.36 10.34
CA THR A 308 -7.83 12.63 8.93
C THR A 308 -8.02 11.37 8.08
N ALA A 309 -7.46 10.23 8.52
CA ALA A 309 -7.60 8.96 7.82
C ALA A 309 -9.07 8.51 7.75
N SER A 310 -9.78 8.61 8.87
CA SER A 310 -11.20 8.25 8.97
C SER A 310 -12.11 9.11 8.09
N LYS A 311 -11.74 10.34 7.86
CA LYS A 311 -12.50 11.25 6.99
C LYS A 311 -12.23 11.02 5.50
N TYR A 312 -10.97 10.80 5.12
CA TYR A 312 -10.54 10.91 3.72
C TYR A 312 -9.99 9.63 3.11
N TYR A 313 -9.51 8.66 3.91
CA TYR A 313 -8.71 7.54 3.41
C TYR A 313 -9.26 6.16 3.79
N LYS A 314 -10.58 6.03 4.00
CA LYS A 314 -11.24 4.72 4.08
C LYS A 314 -11.42 4.12 2.69
N TRP A 315 -11.48 2.80 2.59
CA TRP A 315 -11.85 2.13 1.33
C TRP A 315 -13.19 2.61 0.75
N LYS A 316 -14.06 3.20 1.59
CA LYS A 316 -15.28 3.86 1.14
C LYS A 316 -14.98 5.03 0.20
N ASN A 317 -14.01 5.88 0.53
CA ASN A 317 -13.62 7.04 -0.30
C ASN A 317 -12.98 6.59 -1.62
N TRP A 318 -12.18 5.52 -1.57
CA TRP A 318 -11.67 4.85 -2.76
C TRP A 318 -12.80 4.33 -3.65
N ALA A 319 -13.79 3.62 -3.08
CA ALA A 319 -14.93 3.10 -3.83
C ALA A 319 -15.75 4.21 -4.48
N ASP A 320 -15.98 5.33 -3.79
CA ASP A 320 -16.64 6.50 -4.36
C ASP A 320 -15.88 7.01 -5.59
N LYS A 321 -14.55 7.16 -5.47
CA LYS A 321 -13.67 7.61 -6.55
C LYS A 321 -13.69 6.66 -7.75
N ILE A 322 -13.67 5.34 -7.52
CA ILE A 322 -13.80 4.35 -8.60
C ILE A 322 -15.14 4.51 -9.32
N LEU A 323 -16.24 4.48 -8.57
CA LEU A 323 -17.60 4.50 -9.13
C LEU A 323 -17.90 5.78 -9.91
N GLU A 324 -17.51 6.95 -9.41
CA GLU A 324 -17.64 8.23 -10.10
C GLU A 324 -16.97 8.24 -11.49
N ASN A 325 -15.95 7.44 -11.70
CA ASN A 325 -15.14 7.49 -12.92
C ASN A 325 -15.33 6.30 -13.86
N VAL A 326 -16.15 5.32 -13.50
CA VAL A 326 -16.43 4.15 -14.36
C VAL A 326 -17.89 4.08 -14.82
N THR A 327 -18.76 4.96 -14.30
CA THR A 327 -20.18 5.05 -14.67
C THR A 327 -20.47 6.12 -15.74
N GLU A 328 -19.46 6.89 -16.12
CA GLU A 328 -19.49 7.82 -17.26
C GLU A 328 -19.01 7.13 -18.55
#